data_2cc4ea6628f947a2c06b46cd61396e46
#
_entry.id   2cc4ea6628f947a2c06b46cd61396e46
#
_cell.length_a   1.000
_cell.length_b   1.000
_cell.length_c   1.000
_cell.angle_alpha   90.00
_cell.angle_beta   90.00
_cell.angle_gamma   90.00
#
_symmetry.space_group_name_H-M   'P 1'
#
loop_
_entity.id
_entity.type
_entity.pdbx_description
1 polymer ?
#
loop_
_entity_poly.entity_id
_entity_poly.type
_entity_poly.pdbx_seq_one_letter_code
_entity_poly.pdbx_strand_id
1 'polypeptide(L)'
;GRLNLTVPLATVLGLADRPGEAAGIGPVDPWLARDLAAAAARNPKTTWCLTITDQHGRPIGHGCARPAPATDPAKRATLGTRAGPDPPPADAQPGFTIGREHGPPGGYGTWRLTTGIPGAPDLIVTVEPISTDPCDHRREAPGHDPGLMLRHLAQIRYAICTGPACRRPAAQADFEHNTPYEAGGRTCLCNGDPKCRHDHRVKQHPRWQVDQLPDGSVLWTTPAGRQYTTEPTRYPI
;
A
#
# COMPACT_ATOMS: atom_id res chain seq x y z
N GLY A 1 4.00 4.74 -18.88
CA GLY A 1 2.91 4.38 -17.98
C GLY A 1 3.48 3.93 -16.64
N ARG A 2 2.70 4.02 -15.58
CA ARG A 2 3.03 3.44 -14.27
C ARG A 2 2.20 2.18 -14.11
N LEU A 3 2.84 1.07 -13.72
CA LEU A 3 2.18 -0.13 -13.26
C LEU A 3 2.21 -0.13 -11.73
N ASN A 4 1.07 -0.29 -11.08
CA ASN A 4 1.00 -0.55 -9.66
C ASN A 4 0.78 -2.06 -9.49
N LEU A 5 1.78 -2.73 -8.92
CA LEU A 5 1.77 -4.17 -8.69
C LEU A 5 1.76 -4.41 -7.18
N THR A 6 0.78 -5.15 -6.70
CA THR A 6 0.70 -5.64 -5.33
C THR A 6 1.05 -7.13 -5.34
N VAL A 7 2.01 -7.54 -4.52
CA VAL A 7 2.44 -8.95 -4.43
C VAL A 7 2.53 -9.33 -2.95
N PRO A 8 2.00 -10.49 -2.55
CA PRO A 8 2.23 -11.02 -1.21
C PRO A 8 3.74 -11.15 -0.95
N LEU A 9 4.19 -10.68 0.23
CA LEU A 9 5.61 -10.69 0.57
C LEU A 9 6.20 -12.10 0.50
N ALA A 10 5.47 -13.10 0.97
CA ALA A 10 5.90 -14.49 0.90
C ALA A 10 6.17 -14.95 -0.55
N THR A 11 5.38 -14.46 -1.53
CA THR A 11 5.63 -14.73 -2.95
C THR A 11 6.90 -14.06 -3.44
N VAL A 12 7.13 -12.78 -3.07
CA VAL A 12 8.37 -12.08 -3.44
C VAL A 12 9.61 -12.76 -2.87
N LEU A 13 9.50 -13.31 -1.64
CA LEU A 13 10.57 -14.02 -0.94
C LEU A 13 10.76 -15.48 -1.41
N GLY A 14 9.92 -15.97 -2.34
CA GLY A 14 9.97 -17.37 -2.79
C GLY A 14 9.47 -18.39 -1.77
N LEU A 15 8.75 -17.96 -0.73
CA LEU A 15 8.22 -18.81 0.35
C LEU A 15 6.79 -19.30 0.06
N ALA A 16 6.12 -18.76 -0.95
CA ALA A 16 4.77 -19.15 -1.36
C ALA A 16 4.55 -18.82 -2.85
N ASP A 17 3.55 -19.45 -3.44
CA ASP A 17 3.11 -19.23 -4.82
C ASP A 17 1.71 -18.63 -4.85
N ARG A 18 1.55 -17.46 -4.24
CA ARG A 18 0.30 -16.69 -4.27
C ARG A 18 0.33 -15.65 -5.38
N PRO A 19 -0.78 -15.44 -6.11
CA PRO A 19 -0.83 -14.47 -7.18
C PRO A 19 -0.64 -13.04 -6.66
N GLY A 20 -0.04 -12.19 -7.51
CA GLY A 20 -0.08 -10.74 -7.35
C GLY A 20 -1.32 -10.13 -7.97
N GLU A 21 -1.44 -8.81 -7.87
CA GLU A 21 -2.50 -8.01 -8.50
C GLU A 21 -1.87 -6.83 -9.22
N ALA A 22 -2.12 -6.72 -10.52
CA ALA A 22 -1.76 -5.53 -11.31
C ALA A 22 -2.97 -4.61 -11.41
N ALA A 23 -2.88 -3.42 -10.81
CA ALA A 23 -3.99 -2.49 -10.72
C ALA A 23 -4.56 -2.10 -12.09
N GLY A 24 -5.86 -2.35 -12.29
CA GLY A 24 -6.58 -2.08 -13.53
C GLY A 24 -6.40 -3.14 -14.62
N ILE A 25 -5.63 -4.21 -14.33
CA ILE A 25 -5.41 -5.35 -15.24
C ILE A 25 -6.03 -6.61 -14.62
N GLY A 26 -5.69 -6.92 -13.36
CA GLY A 26 -6.18 -8.09 -12.64
C GLY A 26 -5.06 -8.93 -12.03
N PRO A 27 -5.38 -10.17 -11.63
CA PRO A 27 -4.43 -11.07 -10.99
C PRO A 27 -3.25 -11.41 -11.91
N VAL A 28 -2.08 -11.52 -11.29
CA VAL A 28 -0.81 -11.83 -11.94
C VAL A 28 -0.28 -13.12 -11.35
N ASP A 29 0.08 -14.05 -12.21
CA ASP A 29 0.71 -15.31 -11.81
C ASP A 29 1.93 -15.06 -10.90
N PRO A 30 2.15 -15.90 -9.86
CA PRO A 30 3.23 -15.72 -8.89
C PRO A 30 4.62 -15.64 -9.53
N TRP A 31 4.86 -16.43 -10.57
CA TRP A 31 6.12 -16.44 -11.29
C TRP A 31 6.34 -15.09 -12.01
N LEU A 32 5.35 -14.63 -12.77
CA LEU A 32 5.41 -13.33 -13.44
C LEU A 32 5.50 -12.17 -12.42
N ALA A 33 4.83 -12.29 -11.28
CA ALA A 33 4.89 -11.29 -10.22
C ALA A 33 6.32 -11.14 -9.66
N ARG A 34 7.06 -12.24 -9.48
CA ARG A 34 8.48 -12.23 -9.09
C ARG A 34 9.36 -11.60 -10.15
N ASP A 35 9.15 -11.93 -11.41
CA ASP A 35 9.91 -11.33 -12.54
C ASP A 35 9.70 -9.83 -12.63
N LEU A 36 8.44 -9.38 -12.48
CA LEU A 36 8.11 -7.96 -12.48
C LEU A 36 8.72 -7.25 -11.26
N ALA A 37 8.73 -7.89 -10.08
CA ALA A 37 9.39 -7.35 -8.89
C ALA A 37 10.91 -7.24 -9.11
N ALA A 38 11.55 -8.25 -9.70
CA ALA A 38 12.97 -8.21 -10.02
C ALA A 38 13.30 -7.13 -11.06
N ALA A 39 12.46 -6.96 -12.07
CA ALA A 39 12.61 -5.88 -13.05
C ALA A 39 12.43 -4.49 -12.40
N ALA A 40 11.45 -4.37 -11.50
CA ALA A 40 11.18 -3.16 -10.75
C ALA A 40 12.36 -2.76 -9.84
N ALA A 41 13.06 -3.73 -9.23
CA ALA A 41 14.20 -3.48 -8.36
C ALA A 41 15.39 -2.84 -9.11
N ARG A 42 15.53 -3.12 -10.40
CA ARG A 42 16.57 -2.52 -11.26
C ARG A 42 16.23 -1.09 -11.69
N ASN A 43 14.98 -0.65 -11.54
CA ASN A 43 14.54 0.67 -11.96
C ASN A 43 14.56 1.65 -10.79
N PRO A 44 15.46 2.66 -10.79
CA PRO A 44 15.59 3.61 -9.68
C PRO A 44 14.36 4.51 -9.49
N LYS A 45 13.44 4.53 -10.46
CA LYS A 45 12.18 5.28 -10.35
C LYS A 45 11.04 4.48 -9.72
N THR A 46 11.28 3.22 -9.37
CA THR A 46 10.29 2.38 -8.70
C THR A 46 10.12 2.83 -7.24
N THR A 47 8.89 3.00 -6.83
CA THR A 47 8.54 3.20 -5.42
C THR A 47 8.09 1.86 -4.85
N TRP A 48 8.75 1.43 -3.79
CA TRP A 48 8.42 0.24 -3.04
C TRP A 48 7.69 0.63 -1.76
N CYS A 49 6.66 -0.12 -1.44
CA CYS A 49 5.93 0.06 -0.19
C CYS A 49 5.66 -1.30 0.45
N LEU A 50 5.67 -1.34 1.76
CA LEU A 50 5.28 -2.51 2.55
C LEU A 50 3.98 -2.17 3.28
N THR A 51 2.97 -3.00 3.07
CA THR A 51 1.69 -2.90 3.77
C THR A 51 1.52 -4.14 4.64
N ILE A 52 1.23 -3.92 5.92
CA ILE A 52 0.87 -4.98 6.85
C ILE A 52 -0.65 -5.04 6.93
N THR A 53 -1.17 -6.25 6.89
CA THR A 53 -2.61 -6.53 6.99
C THR A 53 -2.94 -7.26 8.27
N ASP A 54 -4.19 -7.13 8.70
CA ASP A 54 -4.77 -8.01 9.70
C ASP A 54 -5.13 -9.39 9.11
N GLN A 55 -5.68 -10.26 9.95
CA GLN A 55 -6.14 -11.61 9.55
C GLN A 55 -7.27 -11.61 8.51
N HIS A 56 -7.86 -10.45 8.19
CA HIS A 56 -8.93 -10.28 7.20
C HIS A 56 -8.42 -9.61 5.92
N GLY A 57 -7.10 -9.36 5.82
CA GLY A 57 -6.48 -8.68 4.70
C GLY A 57 -6.65 -7.16 4.71
N ARG A 58 -7.14 -6.54 5.80
CA ARG A 58 -7.28 -5.08 5.91
C ARG A 58 -5.93 -4.44 6.23
N PRO A 59 -5.54 -3.35 5.57
CA PRO A 59 -4.28 -2.69 5.82
C PRO A 59 -4.28 -1.99 7.20
N ILE A 60 -3.38 -2.42 8.08
CA ILE A 60 -3.21 -1.87 9.44
C ILE A 60 -1.87 -1.18 9.66
N GLY A 61 -0.91 -1.38 8.77
CA GLY A 61 0.39 -0.73 8.79
C GLY A 61 0.94 -0.50 7.40
N HIS A 62 1.71 0.58 7.23
CA HIS A 62 2.25 0.94 5.93
C HIS A 62 3.56 1.71 6.04
N GLY A 63 4.43 1.51 5.08
CA GLY A 63 5.64 2.27 4.90
C GLY A 63 6.11 2.28 3.44
N CYS A 64 6.65 3.41 3.00
CA CYS A 64 7.34 3.50 1.71
C CYS A 64 8.84 3.32 1.92
N ALA A 65 9.43 2.50 1.10
CA ALA A 65 10.84 2.20 1.15
C ALA A 65 11.68 3.32 0.51
N ARG A 66 12.89 3.44 1.00
CA ARG A 66 13.95 4.27 0.41
C ARG A 66 15.21 3.42 0.21
N PRO A 67 16.09 3.77 -0.71
CA PRO A 67 17.37 3.10 -0.82
C PRO A 67 18.12 3.12 0.51
N ALA A 68 18.67 1.98 0.89
CA ALA A 68 19.52 1.90 2.06
C ALA A 68 20.79 2.72 1.84
N PRO A 69 21.33 3.40 2.87
CA PRO A 69 22.66 3.95 2.77
C PRO A 69 23.66 2.87 2.34
N ALA A 70 24.62 3.24 1.49
CA ALA A 70 25.68 2.31 1.11
C ALA A 70 26.36 1.81 2.41
N THR A 71 26.23 0.55 2.68
CA THR A 71 26.93 -0.08 3.81
C THR A 71 28.41 -0.16 3.46
N ASP A 72 29.25 0.38 4.34
CA ASP A 72 30.71 0.24 4.25
C ASP A 72 31.03 -1.27 4.14
N PRO A 73 31.75 -1.70 3.09
CA PRO A 73 32.12 -3.11 2.91
C PRO A 73 32.80 -3.73 4.14
N ALA A 74 33.53 -2.92 4.91
CA ALA A 74 34.20 -3.34 6.14
C ALA A 74 33.21 -3.72 7.26
N LYS A 75 32.03 -3.10 7.32
CA LYS A 75 30.97 -3.45 8.30
C LYS A 75 30.18 -4.69 7.92
N ARG A 76 30.18 -5.07 6.65
CA ARG A 76 29.52 -6.30 6.18
C ARG A 76 30.30 -7.56 6.62
N ALA A 77 31.62 -7.46 6.74
CA ALA A 77 32.49 -8.56 7.16
C ALA A 77 32.42 -8.88 8.66
N THR A 78 32.03 -7.92 9.50
CA THR A 78 32.01 -8.08 10.97
C THR A 78 30.66 -8.56 11.53
N LEU A 79 29.59 -8.59 10.73
CA LEU A 79 28.27 -9.10 11.14
C LEU A 79 27.99 -10.55 10.75
N GLY A 80 28.95 -11.25 10.21
CA GLY A 80 28.77 -12.56 9.58
C GLY A 80 29.68 -13.66 10.07
N THR A 81 29.70 -14.00 11.38
CA THR A 81 30.19 -15.31 11.81
C THR A 81 29.25 -15.96 12.81
N ARG A 82 28.05 -16.26 12.36
CA ARG A 82 27.35 -17.47 12.77
C ARG A 82 27.31 -18.35 11.54
N ALA A 83 27.85 -19.56 11.66
CA ALA A 83 27.74 -20.58 10.63
C ALA A 83 26.25 -20.73 10.27
N GLY A 84 25.85 -20.12 9.17
CA GLY A 84 24.57 -20.31 8.53
C GLY A 84 24.64 -21.57 7.66
N PRO A 85 23.47 -22.07 7.20
CA PRO A 85 23.42 -23.16 6.26
C PRO A 85 24.26 -22.86 5.02
N ASP A 86 24.73 -23.91 4.35
CA ASP A 86 25.57 -23.85 3.16
C ASP A 86 25.09 -22.80 2.15
N PRO A 87 26.03 -22.17 1.42
CA PRO A 87 25.64 -21.21 0.38
C PRO A 87 24.67 -21.88 -0.59
N PRO A 88 23.61 -21.16 -1.01
CA PRO A 88 22.65 -21.70 -1.96
C PRO A 88 23.39 -22.14 -3.23
N PRO A 89 22.91 -23.18 -3.93
CA PRO A 89 23.51 -23.67 -5.17
C PRO A 89 23.65 -22.52 -6.17
N ALA A 90 24.65 -22.60 -7.04
CA ALA A 90 25.02 -21.55 -8.00
C ALA A 90 23.87 -21.14 -8.93
N ASP A 91 22.82 -21.96 -9.02
CA ASP A 91 21.59 -21.74 -9.81
C ASP A 91 20.46 -21.07 -9.01
N ALA A 92 20.69 -20.74 -7.72
CA ALA A 92 19.67 -20.03 -6.95
C ALA A 92 19.46 -18.65 -7.56
N GLN A 93 18.23 -18.40 -8.03
CA GLN A 93 17.85 -17.09 -8.53
C GLN A 93 18.09 -16.05 -7.42
N PRO A 94 18.61 -14.86 -7.76
CA PRO A 94 18.79 -13.79 -6.80
C PRO A 94 17.43 -13.53 -6.13
N GLY A 95 17.35 -13.85 -4.85
CA GLY A 95 16.10 -13.82 -4.09
C GLY A 95 16.04 -12.63 -3.16
N PHE A 96 14.87 -12.03 -3.04
CA PHE A 96 14.60 -11.05 -2.02
C PHE A 96 14.68 -11.68 -0.62
N THR A 97 15.26 -10.96 0.33
CA THR A 97 15.21 -11.31 1.75
C THR A 97 14.78 -10.10 2.56
N ILE A 98 14.14 -10.33 3.70
CA ILE A 98 13.72 -9.26 4.59
C ILE A 98 14.24 -9.52 6.01
N GLY A 99 14.76 -8.50 6.63
CA GLY A 99 15.24 -8.51 8.00
C GLY A 99 14.79 -7.28 8.76
N ARG A 100 14.53 -7.47 10.05
CA ARG A 100 14.18 -6.34 10.92
C ARG A 100 15.43 -5.65 11.42
N GLU A 101 15.46 -4.32 11.34
CA GLU A 101 16.56 -3.52 11.89
C GLU A 101 16.22 -2.97 13.27
N HIS A 102 15.05 -2.32 13.41
CA HIS A 102 14.64 -1.66 14.66
C HIS A 102 13.12 -1.70 14.83
N GLY A 103 12.66 -1.61 16.07
CA GLY A 103 11.25 -1.36 16.39
C GLY A 103 10.65 -2.30 17.44
N PRO A 104 9.41 -2.03 17.88
CA PRO A 104 8.69 -2.83 18.85
C PRO A 104 8.36 -4.22 18.29
N PRO A 105 7.97 -5.19 19.11
CA PRO A 105 7.45 -6.47 18.64
C PRO A 105 6.29 -6.30 17.65
N GLY A 106 6.11 -7.25 16.76
CA GLY A 106 5.08 -7.20 15.71
C GLY A 106 5.62 -6.69 14.37
N GLY A 107 4.72 -6.30 13.47
CA GLY A 107 5.05 -5.91 12.10
C GLY A 107 5.53 -4.47 11.93
N TYR A 108 5.41 -3.63 12.96
CA TYR A 108 5.82 -2.23 12.90
C TYR A 108 7.33 -2.05 13.13
N GLY A 109 7.87 -0.90 12.74
CA GLY A 109 9.29 -0.58 12.87
C GLY A 109 10.02 -0.57 11.54
N THR A 110 11.35 -0.61 11.61
CA THR A 110 12.21 -0.50 10.43
C THR A 110 12.69 -1.86 9.97
N TRP A 111 12.53 -2.11 8.68
CA TRP A 111 12.89 -3.33 8.00
C TRP A 111 13.85 -3.05 6.84
N ARG A 112 14.78 -3.96 6.62
CA ARG A 112 15.62 -3.98 5.42
C ARG A 112 15.13 -5.06 4.48
N LEU A 113 14.85 -4.68 3.24
CA LEU A 113 14.61 -5.59 2.13
C LEU A 113 15.89 -5.63 1.29
N THR A 114 16.57 -6.75 1.34
CA THR A 114 17.74 -7.02 0.49
C THR A 114 17.23 -7.62 -0.81
N THR A 115 17.55 -6.99 -1.93
CA THR A 115 17.01 -7.42 -3.22
C THR A 115 17.76 -8.62 -3.80
N GLY A 116 19.02 -8.83 -3.42
CA GLY A 116 19.89 -9.86 -4.00
C GLY A 116 20.13 -9.70 -5.50
N ILE A 117 19.69 -8.60 -6.10
CA ILE A 117 19.74 -8.36 -7.53
C ILE A 117 20.94 -7.49 -7.84
N PRO A 118 21.87 -7.91 -8.74
CA PRO A 118 23.03 -7.11 -9.12
C PRO A 118 22.62 -5.72 -9.64
N GLY A 119 23.23 -4.70 -9.06
CA GLY A 119 22.97 -3.29 -9.42
C GLY A 119 21.72 -2.67 -8.79
N ALA A 120 20.89 -3.45 -8.11
CA ALA A 120 19.76 -2.90 -7.34
C ALA A 120 20.17 -2.61 -5.88
N PRO A 121 19.75 -1.47 -5.30
CA PRO A 121 20.04 -1.14 -3.91
C PRO A 121 19.21 -2.00 -2.96
N ASP A 122 19.73 -2.25 -1.77
CA ASP A 122 18.89 -2.65 -0.65
C ASP A 122 17.92 -1.51 -0.29
N LEU A 123 16.79 -1.86 0.27
CA LEU A 123 15.74 -0.91 0.61
C LEU A 123 15.49 -0.92 2.13
N ILE A 124 15.28 0.25 2.69
CA ILE A 124 14.84 0.41 4.08
C ILE A 124 13.40 0.92 4.06
N VAL A 125 12.54 0.27 4.81
CA VAL A 125 11.15 0.68 5.01
C VAL A 125 10.83 0.79 6.49
N THR A 126 10.31 1.93 6.91
CA THR A 126 9.74 2.09 8.26
C THR A 126 8.24 1.96 8.15
N VAL A 127 7.72 0.92 8.78
CA VAL A 127 6.28 0.63 8.82
C VAL A 127 5.67 1.27 10.05
N GLU A 128 4.67 2.11 9.84
CA GLU A 128 3.91 2.78 10.87
C GLU A 128 2.45 2.32 10.84
N PRO A 129 1.74 2.37 11.97
CA PRO A 129 0.31 2.06 12.00
C PRO A 129 -0.48 2.96 11.06
N ILE A 130 -1.44 2.38 10.35
CA ILE A 130 -2.51 3.12 9.70
C ILE A 130 -3.61 3.29 10.73
N SER A 131 -4.05 4.54 10.94
CA SER A 131 -5.19 4.81 11.82
C SER A 131 -6.43 4.10 11.29
N THR A 132 -7.06 3.33 12.17
CA THR A 132 -8.37 2.70 11.96
C THR A 132 -9.42 3.44 12.78
N ASP A 133 -10.54 2.84 13.11
CA ASP A 133 -11.54 3.45 13.97
C ASP A 133 -11.25 3.16 15.47
N PRO A 134 -11.30 4.19 16.37
CA PRO A 134 -11.44 5.62 16.07
C PRO A 134 -10.18 6.22 15.42
N CYS A 135 -10.39 7.16 14.49
CA CYS A 135 -9.27 7.84 13.83
C CYS A 135 -8.53 8.76 14.80
N ASP A 136 -7.22 8.59 14.92
CA ASP A 136 -6.37 9.39 15.79
C ASP A 136 -5.95 10.75 15.21
N HIS A 137 -6.36 11.04 13.99
CA HIS A 137 -6.10 12.27 13.24
C HIS A 137 -4.63 12.66 13.07
N ARG A 138 -3.67 11.79 13.45
CA ARG A 138 -2.22 12.11 13.36
C ARG A 138 -1.75 12.51 11.97
N ARG A 139 -2.50 12.15 10.92
CA ARG A 139 -2.18 12.46 9.54
C ARG A 139 -3.18 13.42 8.89
N GLU A 140 -3.94 14.14 9.72
CA GLU A 140 -4.81 15.21 9.26
C GLU A 140 -3.98 16.33 8.62
N ALA A 141 -4.39 16.77 7.44
CA ALA A 141 -3.81 17.96 6.82
C ALA A 141 -4.55 19.23 7.30
N PRO A 142 -3.83 20.33 7.56
CA PRO A 142 -4.43 21.55 8.12
C PRO A 142 -5.29 22.32 7.11
N GLY A 143 -5.25 21.95 5.82
CA GLY A 143 -5.97 22.61 4.75
C GLY A 143 -6.74 21.64 3.88
N HIS A 144 -7.34 22.14 2.82
CA HIS A 144 -8.12 21.35 1.85
C HIS A 144 -7.26 20.28 1.13
N ASP A 145 -5.98 20.57 0.85
CA ASP A 145 -5.11 19.62 0.14
C ASP A 145 -4.61 18.52 1.08
N PRO A 146 -4.88 17.24 0.79
CA PRO A 146 -4.44 16.12 1.62
C PRO A 146 -2.92 15.90 1.62
N GLY A 147 -2.18 16.54 0.72
CA GLY A 147 -0.78 16.24 0.51
C GLY A 147 -0.53 14.81 -0.01
N LEU A 148 0.74 14.50 -0.30
CA LEU A 148 1.08 13.24 -0.95
C LEU A 148 0.86 12.02 -0.04
N MET A 149 1.23 12.12 1.24
CA MET A 149 1.17 10.98 2.16
C MET A 149 -0.28 10.57 2.47
N LEU A 150 -1.15 11.53 2.78
CA LEU A 150 -2.55 11.23 3.09
C LEU A 150 -3.28 10.67 1.86
N ARG A 151 -3.02 11.25 0.69
CA ARG A 151 -3.52 10.72 -0.60
C ARG A 151 -3.07 9.28 -0.83
N HIS A 152 -1.80 9.00 -0.55
CA HIS A 152 -1.24 7.65 -0.71
C HIS A 152 -1.88 6.65 0.27
N LEU A 153 -2.06 7.02 1.54
CA LEU A 153 -2.74 6.17 2.52
C LEU A 153 -4.20 5.88 2.17
N ALA A 154 -4.90 6.87 1.59
CA ALA A 154 -6.25 6.63 1.07
C ALA A 154 -6.23 5.59 -0.07
N GLN A 155 -5.23 5.64 -0.95
CA GLN A 155 -5.05 4.65 -2.02
C GLN A 155 -4.66 3.26 -1.50
N ILE A 156 -4.01 3.16 -0.34
CA ILE A 156 -3.75 1.88 0.33
C ILE A 156 -5.04 1.35 0.98
N ARG A 157 -5.82 2.20 1.63
CA ARG A 157 -7.10 1.78 2.21
C ARG A 157 -8.10 1.33 1.15
N TYR A 158 -8.12 2.00 0.01
CA TYR A 158 -9.01 1.70 -1.11
C TYR A 158 -8.19 1.62 -2.40
N ALA A 159 -7.87 0.43 -2.86
CA ALA A 159 -7.08 0.25 -4.08
C ALA A 159 -7.80 0.70 -5.36
N ILE A 160 -9.12 0.86 -5.28
CA ILE A 160 -10.00 1.34 -6.37
C ILE A 160 -10.87 2.51 -5.91
N CYS A 161 -11.48 3.20 -6.87
CA CYS A 161 -12.51 4.20 -6.63
C CYS A 161 -13.64 3.63 -5.76
N THR A 162 -14.11 4.40 -4.78
CA THR A 162 -15.18 4.00 -3.85
C THR A 162 -16.59 4.21 -4.39
N GLY A 163 -16.74 4.68 -5.63
CA GLY A 163 -18.04 4.79 -6.32
C GLY A 163 -18.66 3.42 -6.55
N PRO A 164 -20.01 3.30 -6.52
CA PRO A 164 -20.71 2.03 -6.71
C PRO A 164 -20.29 1.32 -8.00
N ALA A 165 -19.87 0.06 -7.89
CA ALA A 165 -19.42 -0.78 -9.00
C ALA A 165 -18.23 -0.24 -9.82
N CYS A 166 -17.59 0.85 -9.40
CA CYS A 166 -16.44 1.41 -10.06
C CYS A 166 -15.18 0.58 -9.77
N ARG A 167 -14.40 0.27 -10.81
CA ARG A 167 -13.15 -0.49 -10.70
C ARG A 167 -11.91 0.32 -11.10
N ARG A 168 -12.06 1.63 -11.23
CA ARG A 168 -10.93 2.49 -11.60
C ARG A 168 -9.87 2.47 -10.48
N PRO A 169 -8.60 2.24 -10.82
CA PRO A 169 -7.52 2.27 -9.81
C PRO A 169 -7.49 3.58 -9.04
N ALA A 170 -7.34 3.51 -7.72
CA ALA A 170 -7.29 4.68 -6.85
C ALA A 170 -6.16 5.66 -7.21
N ALA A 171 -5.05 5.17 -7.77
CA ALA A 171 -3.96 6.01 -8.27
C ALA A 171 -4.36 6.94 -9.44
N GLN A 172 -5.51 6.70 -10.06
CA GLN A 172 -6.11 7.51 -11.13
C GLN A 172 -7.34 8.28 -10.64
N ALA A 173 -7.58 8.31 -9.33
CA ALA A 173 -8.70 8.98 -8.70
C ALA A 173 -8.24 10.20 -7.91
N ASP A 174 -9.16 11.12 -7.66
CA ASP A 174 -8.96 12.25 -6.76
C ASP A 174 -9.12 11.76 -5.31
N PHE A 175 -8.44 12.43 -4.37
CA PHE A 175 -8.84 12.36 -2.96
C PHE A 175 -10.08 13.25 -2.79
N GLU A 176 -11.15 12.69 -2.32
CA GLU A 176 -12.43 13.39 -2.16
C GLU A 176 -12.88 13.35 -0.70
N HIS A 177 -13.29 14.50 -0.17
CA HIS A 177 -13.85 14.63 1.17
C HIS A 177 -15.30 14.14 1.19
N ASN A 178 -15.65 13.19 2.04
CA ASN A 178 -17.03 12.71 2.16
C ASN A 178 -17.96 13.80 2.73
N THR A 179 -17.58 14.42 3.84
CA THR A 179 -18.12 15.71 4.27
C THR A 179 -17.29 16.79 3.60
N PRO A 180 -17.85 17.69 2.79
CA PRO A 180 -17.10 18.75 2.12
C PRO A 180 -16.27 19.60 3.08
N TYR A 181 -15.06 19.99 2.66
CA TYR A 181 -14.17 20.81 3.47
C TYR A 181 -14.82 22.14 3.88
N GLU A 182 -15.54 22.77 2.95
CA GLU A 182 -16.28 24.03 3.17
C GLU A 182 -17.43 23.87 4.17
N ALA A 183 -17.89 22.65 4.39
CA ALA A 183 -18.89 22.29 5.40
C ALA A 183 -18.25 21.82 6.73
N GLY A 184 -16.95 22.05 6.92
CA GLY A 184 -16.22 21.68 8.14
C GLY A 184 -15.67 20.26 8.12
N GLY A 185 -15.70 19.58 6.99
CA GLY A 185 -15.11 18.24 6.83
C GLY A 185 -13.59 18.28 6.96
N ARG A 186 -13.03 17.34 7.73
CA ARG A 186 -11.57 17.23 7.94
C ARG A 186 -10.87 16.68 6.71
N THR A 187 -9.68 17.16 6.42
CA THR A 187 -8.77 16.53 5.45
C THR A 187 -8.00 15.41 6.14
N CYS A 188 -8.66 14.27 6.30
CA CYS A 188 -8.18 13.11 7.06
C CYS A 188 -8.68 11.80 6.44
N LEU A 189 -8.05 10.66 6.78
CA LEU A 189 -8.49 9.35 6.31
C LEU A 189 -9.91 8.97 6.73
N CYS A 190 -10.41 9.52 7.85
CA CYS A 190 -11.79 9.29 8.31
C CYS A 190 -12.85 10.09 7.55
N ASN A 191 -12.44 10.97 6.66
CA ASN A 191 -13.34 11.79 5.84
C ASN A 191 -12.90 11.87 4.38
N GLY A 192 -12.02 10.98 3.93
CA GLY A 192 -11.51 11.06 2.57
C GLY A 192 -11.20 9.70 1.97
N ASP A 193 -11.57 9.56 0.72
CA ASP A 193 -11.35 8.35 -0.07
C ASP A 193 -11.14 8.66 -1.57
N PRO A 194 -10.64 7.69 -2.37
CA PRO A 194 -10.43 7.92 -3.80
C PRO A 194 -11.74 7.83 -4.57
N LYS A 195 -12.12 8.91 -5.24
CA LYS A 195 -13.21 8.94 -6.21
C LYS A 195 -12.70 9.29 -7.59
N CYS A 196 -13.06 8.51 -8.61
CA CYS A 196 -12.75 8.88 -9.99
C CYS A 196 -13.50 10.16 -10.38
N ARG A 197 -13.04 10.85 -11.42
CA ARG A 197 -13.64 12.14 -11.83
C ARG A 197 -15.15 12.06 -12.09
N HIS A 198 -15.66 10.91 -12.54
CA HIS A 198 -17.09 10.69 -12.71
C HIS A 198 -17.80 10.68 -11.34
N ASP A 199 -17.37 9.80 -10.43
CA ASP A 199 -18.04 9.60 -9.14
C ASP A 199 -17.83 10.79 -8.19
N HIS A 200 -16.72 11.51 -8.31
CA HIS A 200 -16.50 12.80 -7.67
C HIS A 200 -17.62 13.79 -8.05
N ARG A 201 -17.95 13.90 -9.35
CA ARG A 201 -19.04 14.77 -9.81
C ARG A 201 -20.41 14.27 -9.40
N VAL A 202 -20.65 12.96 -9.42
CA VAL A 202 -21.91 12.36 -8.97
C VAL A 202 -22.16 12.67 -7.50
N LYS A 203 -21.14 12.55 -6.66
CA LYS A 203 -21.24 12.91 -5.24
C LYS A 203 -21.63 14.37 -5.01
N GLN A 204 -21.19 15.29 -5.86
CA GLN A 204 -21.52 16.72 -5.74
C GLN A 204 -22.98 17.04 -6.10
N HIS A 205 -23.72 16.10 -6.68
CA HIS A 205 -25.13 16.31 -7.00
C HIS A 205 -25.98 16.24 -5.71
N PRO A 206 -26.82 17.25 -5.41
CA PRO A 206 -27.44 17.43 -4.09
C PRO A 206 -28.40 16.32 -3.66
N ARG A 207 -28.82 15.45 -4.57
CA ARG A 207 -29.68 14.30 -4.26
C ARG A 207 -28.92 13.00 -4.00
N TRP A 208 -27.59 13.01 -4.13
CA TRP A 208 -26.74 11.90 -3.74
C TRP A 208 -26.17 12.17 -2.35
N GLN A 209 -26.12 11.14 -1.52
CA GLN A 209 -25.49 11.19 -0.21
C GLN A 209 -24.37 10.17 -0.14
N VAL A 210 -23.26 10.55 0.47
CA VAL A 210 -22.10 9.67 0.65
C VAL A 210 -21.59 9.85 2.06
N ASP A 211 -21.59 8.75 2.81
CA ASP A 211 -21.16 8.70 4.20
C ASP A 211 -20.01 7.70 4.34
N GLN A 212 -18.94 8.09 5.03
CA GLN A 212 -17.91 7.16 5.44
C GLN A 212 -18.23 6.63 6.83
N LEU A 213 -18.39 5.33 6.93
CA LEU A 213 -18.74 4.64 8.17
C LEU A 213 -17.49 4.43 9.07
N PRO A 214 -17.65 4.20 10.37
CA PRO A 214 -16.53 3.98 11.29
C PRO A 214 -15.56 2.87 10.86
N ASP A 215 -16.05 1.79 10.27
CA ASP A 215 -15.21 0.69 9.77
C ASP A 215 -14.44 1.03 8.48
N GLY A 216 -14.61 2.26 7.98
CA GLY A 216 -14.04 2.74 6.74
C GLY A 216 -14.86 2.41 5.50
N SER A 217 -15.99 1.70 5.61
CA SER A 217 -16.89 1.48 4.47
C SER A 217 -17.50 2.81 4.01
N VAL A 218 -17.73 2.93 2.70
CA VAL A 218 -18.32 4.12 2.08
C VAL A 218 -19.73 3.76 1.60
N LEU A 219 -20.71 4.39 2.22
CA LEU A 219 -22.12 4.18 1.92
C LEU A 219 -22.61 5.27 0.96
N TRP A 220 -23.08 4.87 -0.20
CA TRP A 220 -23.72 5.74 -1.19
C TRP A 220 -25.22 5.57 -1.16
N THR A 221 -25.96 6.68 -1.04
CA THR A 221 -27.41 6.67 -1.18
C THR A 221 -27.80 7.43 -2.44
N THR A 222 -28.52 6.75 -3.33
CA THR A 222 -28.97 7.34 -4.62
C THR A 222 -30.18 8.24 -4.41
N PRO A 223 -30.54 9.09 -5.41
CA PRO A 223 -31.77 9.88 -5.38
C PRO A 223 -33.07 9.08 -5.24
N ALA A 224 -33.05 7.79 -5.55
CA ALA A 224 -34.17 6.87 -5.39
C ALA A 224 -34.14 6.08 -4.05
N GLY A 225 -33.26 6.47 -3.12
CA GLY A 225 -33.11 5.83 -1.80
C GLY A 225 -32.39 4.49 -1.81
N ARG A 226 -31.84 4.02 -2.94
CA ARG A 226 -31.05 2.79 -2.97
C ARG A 226 -29.69 3.04 -2.36
N GLN A 227 -29.20 2.05 -1.60
CA GLN A 227 -27.92 2.11 -0.93
C GLN A 227 -26.92 1.11 -1.53
N TYR A 228 -25.66 1.53 -1.62
CA TYR A 228 -24.52 0.73 -2.05
C TYR A 228 -23.35 0.98 -1.13
N THR A 229 -22.72 -0.08 -0.68
CA THR A 229 -21.54 0.01 0.20
C THR A 229 -20.30 -0.45 -0.52
N THR A 230 -19.22 0.33 -0.42
CA THR A 230 -17.88 -0.06 -0.85
C THR A 230 -17.03 -0.24 0.39
N GLU A 231 -16.50 -1.45 0.60
CA GLU A 231 -15.60 -1.76 1.73
C GLU A 231 -14.15 -1.33 1.42
N PRO A 232 -13.33 -1.09 2.46
CA PRO A 232 -11.88 -1.00 2.31
C PRO A 232 -11.32 -2.25 1.61
N THR A 233 -10.24 -2.07 0.87
CA THR A 233 -9.59 -3.15 0.15
C THR A 233 -9.14 -4.26 1.10
N ARG A 234 -9.37 -5.50 0.70
CA ARG A 234 -8.80 -6.69 1.33
C ARG A 234 -7.64 -7.18 0.45
N TYR A 235 -6.45 -7.12 1.00
CA TYR A 235 -5.26 -7.62 0.34
C TYR A 235 -5.16 -9.14 0.48
N PRO A 236 -4.55 -9.86 -0.48
CA PRO A 236 -4.33 -11.29 -0.36
C PRO A 236 -3.36 -11.59 0.80
N ILE A 237 -3.74 -12.52 1.66
CA ILE A 237 -3.00 -12.97 2.84
C ILE A 237 -2.61 -14.44 2.73
#